data_db2a9436937d3ad1c1ea50be77019f90
#
_entry.id   db2a9436937d3ad1c1ea50be77019f90
#
_cell.length_a   1.000
_cell.length_b   1.000
_cell.length_c   1.000
_cell.angle_alpha   90.00
_cell.angle_beta   90.00
_cell.angle_gamma   90.00
#
_symmetry.space_group_name_H-M   'P 1'
#
loop_
_entity.id
_entity.type
_entity.pdbx_description
1 polymer ?
#
loop_
_entity_poly.entity_id
_entity_poly.type
_entity_poly.pdbx_seq_one_letter_code
_entity_poly.pdbx_strand_id
1 'polypeptide(L)'
;MRKDLRIGALLATLAAIALVGLLIVMLPGAGPRATYGAKTGEIDERFAQGVLMLHAKQYEHALTAFHRVLALDPAMPEAHVNAGFALLGMGEAAAARDFFAAALELRTRQLNAYYGLAVASEQLGDLAAARGAMRTYAHLAPRDDPFRRKAEAALWEWDPGISKK
;
A
#
# COMPACT_ATOMS: atom_id res chain seq x y z
N MET A 1 60.74 23.72 8.04
CA MET A 1 60.25 22.80 9.07
C MET A 1 58.75 22.88 9.40
N ARG A 2 57.99 23.99 9.22
CA ARG A 2 56.53 24.02 9.56
C ARG A 2 55.59 23.52 8.45
N LYS A 3 56.03 23.44 7.17
CA LYS A 3 55.18 22.98 6.06
C LYS A 3 55.05 21.45 6.03
N ASP A 4 56.13 20.76 6.38
CA ASP A 4 56.17 19.28 6.32
C ASP A 4 55.31 18.62 7.40
N LEU A 5 55.13 19.29 8.57
CA LEU A 5 54.23 18.82 9.64
C LEU A 5 52.72 18.88 9.23
N ARG A 6 52.35 19.88 8.42
CA ARG A 6 50.99 20.03 7.94
C ARG A 6 50.60 19.00 6.88
N ILE A 7 51.52 18.68 6.01
CA ILE A 7 51.34 17.63 4.97
C ILE A 7 51.25 16.24 5.62
N GLY A 8 52.13 15.97 6.61
CA GLY A 8 52.04 14.71 7.37
C GLY A 8 50.74 14.52 8.14
N ALA A 9 50.21 15.59 8.76
CA ALA A 9 48.91 15.55 9.45
C ALA A 9 47.75 15.34 8.48
N LEU A 10 47.77 15.97 7.30
CA LEU A 10 46.72 15.79 6.27
C LEU A 10 46.74 14.37 5.68
N LEU A 11 47.90 13.80 5.45
CA LEU A 11 48.04 12.41 4.96
C LEU A 11 47.59 11.38 6.01
N ALA A 12 47.87 11.63 7.30
CA ALA A 12 47.43 10.79 8.40
C ALA A 12 45.90 10.82 8.59
N THR A 13 45.26 11.98 8.41
CA THR A 13 43.79 12.09 8.47
C THR A 13 43.11 11.41 7.30
N LEU A 14 43.64 11.53 6.07
CA LEU A 14 43.10 10.83 4.91
C LEU A 14 43.26 9.31 5.02
N ALA A 15 44.38 8.82 5.56
CA ALA A 15 44.58 7.40 5.82
C ALA A 15 43.61 6.86 6.89
N ALA A 16 43.34 7.63 7.95
CA ALA A 16 42.40 7.26 8.98
C ALA A 16 40.94 7.19 8.45
N ILE A 17 40.53 8.13 7.59
CA ILE A 17 39.21 8.12 6.95
C ILE A 17 39.08 6.93 6.00
N ALA A 18 40.13 6.61 5.22
CA ALA A 18 40.12 5.44 4.35
C ALA A 18 40.05 4.11 5.13
N LEU A 19 40.75 4.02 6.28
CA LEU A 19 40.73 2.84 7.15
C LEU A 19 39.36 2.66 7.82
N VAL A 20 38.72 3.74 8.27
CA VAL A 20 37.35 3.70 8.82
C VAL A 20 36.34 3.31 7.73
N GLY A 21 36.45 3.85 6.53
CA GLY A 21 35.63 3.47 5.38
C GLY A 21 35.80 1.99 5.00
N LEU A 22 37.04 1.48 5.01
CA LEU A 22 37.30 0.07 4.74
C LEU A 22 36.77 -0.86 5.85
N LEU A 23 36.86 -0.42 7.13
CA LEU A 23 36.33 -1.19 8.26
C LEU A 23 34.80 -1.31 8.20
N ILE A 24 34.09 -0.26 7.78
CA ILE A 24 32.63 -0.27 7.60
C ILE A 24 32.21 -1.25 6.50
N VAL A 25 32.98 -1.35 5.43
CA VAL A 25 32.72 -2.30 4.32
C VAL A 25 32.98 -3.75 4.73
N MET A 26 33.89 -3.99 5.70
CA MET A 26 34.28 -5.33 6.16
C MET A 26 33.42 -5.86 7.33
N LEU A 27 32.53 -5.06 7.92
CA LEU A 27 31.58 -5.54 8.93
C LEU A 27 30.44 -6.31 8.22
N PRO A 28 30.30 -7.62 8.44
CA PRO A 28 29.18 -8.38 7.89
C PRO A 28 27.88 -7.84 8.50
N GLY A 29 27.04 -7.18 7.69
CA GLY A 29 25.76 -6.62 8.08
C GLY A 29 25.67 -5.09 8.16
N ALA A 30 26.78 -4.34 8.00
CA ALA A 30 26.78 -2.87 8.08
C ALA A 30 26.62 -2.16 6.72
N GLY A 31 26.33 -2.91 5.63
CA GLY A 31 26.14 -2.35 4.30
C GLY A 31 24.69 -1.94 4.01
N PRO A 32 24.46 -0.98 3.08
CA PRO A 32 23.10 -0.55 2.69
C PRO A 32 22.19 -1.70 2.21
N ARG A 33 22.73 -2.81 1.77
CA ARG A 33 21.97 -4.01 1.37
C ARG A 33 21.32 -4.74 2.55
N ALA A 34 21.97 -4.80 3.70
CA ALA A 34 21.42 -5.48 4.88
C ALA A 34 20.23 -4.71 5.47
N THR A 35 20.30 -3.38 5.50
CA THR A 35 19.18 -2.53 5.96
C THR A 35 18.00 -2.53 5.00
N TYR A 36 18.25 -2.63 3.69
CA TYR A 36 17.19 -2.71 2.69
C TYR A 36 16.44 -4.04 2.76
N GLY A 37 17.15 -5.16 2.87
CA GLY A 37 16.54 -6.49 3.02
C GLY A 37 15.74 -6.63 4.33
N ALA A 38 16.22 -6.07 5.43
CA ALA A 38 15.51 -6.06 6.70
C ALA A 38 14.20 -5.23 6.62
N LYS A 39 14.24 -4.07 5.96
CA LYS A 39 13.04 -3.23 5.76
C LYS A 39 12.00 -3.93 4.89
N THR A 40 12.41 -4.60 3.81
CA THR A 40 11.49 -5.34 2.93
C THR A 40 10.83 -6.49 3.69
N GLY A 41 11.61 -7.26 4.46
CA GLY A 41 11.08 -8.35 5.29
C GLY A 41 10.07 -7.86 6.33
N GLU A 42 10.31 -6.70 6.95
CA GLU A 42 9.35 -6.10 7.89
C GLU A 42 8.05 -5.68 7.18
N ILE A 43 8.12 -5.10 6.00
CA ILE A 43 6.93 -4.73 5.20
C ILE A 43 6.11 -5.97 4.89
N ASP A 44 6.74 -7.03 4.37
CA ASP A 44 6.07 -8.27 3.99
C ASP A 44 5.39 -8.95 5.19
N GLU A 45 6.07 -9.00 6.34
CA GLU A 45 5.52 -9.56 7.58
C GLU A 45 4.31 -8.77 8.07
N ARG A 46 4.42 -7.44 8.13
CA ARG A 46 3.32 -6.55 8.57
C ARG A 46 2.14 -6.62 7.62
N PHE A 47 2.40 -6.66 6.32
CA PHE A 47 1.35 -6.80 5.32
C PHE A 47 0.60 -8.13 5.47
N ALA A 48 1.32 -9.25 5.58
CA ALA A 48 0.73 -10.57 5.79
C ALA A 48 -0.10 -10.63 7.08
N GLN A 49 0.40 -10.04 8.18
CA GLN A 49 -0.33 -9.91 9.44
C GLN A 49 -1.64 -9.13 9.25
N GLY A 50 -1.59 -7.98 8.55
CA GLY A 50 -2.78 -7.17 8.26
C GLY A 50 -3.83 -7.95 7.45
N VAL A 51 -3.40 -8.70 6.42
CA VAL A 51 -4.29 -9.53 5.60
C VAL A 51 -4.95 -10.63 6.46
N LEU A 52 -4.20 -11.29 7.33
CA LEU A 52 -4.75 -12.30 8.24
C LEU A 52 -5.83 -11.70 9.16
N MET A 53 -5.55 -10.54 9.75
CA MET A 53 -6.50 -9.83 10.62
C MET A 53 -7.74 -9.37 9.85
N LEU A 54 -7.59 -8.89 8.61
CA LEU A 54 -8.70 -8.50 7.74
C LEU A 54 -9.63 -9.70 7.46
N HIS A 55 -9.08 -10.86 7.12
CA HIS A 55 -9.85 -12.10 6.94
C HIS A 55 -10.54 -12.58 8.23
N ALA A 56 -9.90 -12.34 9.38
CA ALA A 56 -10.47 -12.62 10.69
C ALA A 56 -11.51 -11.58 11.16
N LYS A 57 -11.81 -10.57 10.32
CA LYS A 57 -12.69 -9.43 10.62
C LYS A 57 -12.25 -8.59 11.82
N GLN A 58 -10.96 -8.62 12.13
CA GLN A 58 -10.32 -7.80 13.16
C GLN A 58 -9.87 -6.48 12.52
N TYR A 59 -10.85 -5.67 12.13
CA TYR A 59 -10.64 -4.54 11.21
C TYR A 59 -9.71 -3.47 11.78
N GLU A 60 -9.82 -3.10 13.06
CA GLU A 60 -8.96 -2.10 13.71
C GLU A 60 -7.49 -2.57 13.76
N HIS A 61 -7.28 -3.86 14.04
CA HIS A 61 -5.94 -4.44 14.07
C HIS A 61 -5.36 -4.53 12.65
N ALA A 62 -6.18 -4.91 11.66
CA ALA A 62 -5.79 -4.93 10.26
C ALA A 62 -5.37 -3.53 9.78
N LEU A 63 -6.19 -2.51 10.06
CA LEU A 63 -5.90 -1.12 9.72
C LEU A 63 -4.60 -0.63 10.35
N THR A 64 -4.38 -0.95 11.63
CA THR A 64 -3.12 -0.63 12.33
C THR A 64 -1.91 -1.27 11.65
N ALA A 65 -2.01 -2.53 11.22
CA ALA A 65 -0.93 -3.22 10.50
C ALA A 65 -0.67 -2.56 9.14
N PHE A 66 -1.70 -2.22 8.36
CA PHE A 66 -1.54 -1.56 7.07
C PHE A 66 -1.00 -0.13 7.20
N HIS A 67 -1.37 0.63 8.24
CA HIS A 67 -0.76 1.94 8.51
C HIS A 67 0.75 1.82 8.79
N ARG A 68 1.20 0.76 9.48
CA ARG A 68 2.64 0.51 9.67
C ARG A 68 3.35 0.17 8.36
N VAL A 69 2.70 -0.61 7.48
CA VAL A 69 3.20 -0.86 6.13
C VAL A 69 3.35 0.45 5.36
N LEU A 70 2.31 1.29 5.34
CA LEU A 70 2.29 2.58 4.64
C LEU A 70 3.26 3.61 5.22
N ALA A 71 3.60 3.51 6.51
CA ALA A 71 4.66 4.31 7.12
C ALA A 71 6.07 3.91 6.60
N LEU A 72 6.25 2.65 6.23
CA LEU A 72 7.50 2.14 5.64
C LEU A 72 7.53 2.29 4.11
N ASP A 73 6.41 2.02 3.44
CA ASP A 73 6.22 2.16 1.98
C ASP A 73 4.88 2.85 1.66
N PRO A 74 4.86 4.18 1.58
CA PRO A 74 3.65 4.95 1.26
C PRO A 74 3.11 4.69 -0.15
N ALA A 75 3.94 4.14 -1.05
CA ALA A 75 3.59 3.91 -2.45
C ALA A 75 3.12 2.47 -2.74
N MET A 76 2.72 1.71 -1.73
CA MET A 76 2.21 0.34 -1.87
C MET A 76 0.70 0.33 -2.10
N PRO A 77 0.19 0.17 -3.36
CA PRO A 77 -1.24 0.25 -3.65
C PRO A 77 -2.04 -0.83 -2.92
N GLU A 78 -1.46 -2.02 -2.74
CA GLU A 78 -2.10 -3.15 -2.06
C GLU A 78 -2.39 -2.85 -0.58
N ALA A 79 -1.51 -2.10 0.09
CA ALA A 79 -1.71 -1.70 1.48
C ALA A 79 -2.83 -0.65 1.58
N HIS A 80 -2.90 0.31 0.65
CA HIS A 80 -4.03 1.24 0.57
C HIS A 80 -5.35 0.51 0.34
N VAL A 81 -5.41 -0.44 -0.60
CA VAL A 81 -6.62 -1.23 -0.86
C VAL A 81 -7.08 -1.99 0.38
N ASN A 82 -6.17 -2.68 1.04
CA ASN A 82 -6.53 -3.49 2.20
C ASN A 82 -6.91 -2.64 3.42
N ALA A 83 -6.28 -1.47 3.61
CA ALA A 83 -6.70 -0.48 4.61
C ALA A 83 -8.13 0.03 4.31
N GLY A 84 -8.44 0.30 3.03
CA GLY A 84 -9.78 0.66 2.58
C GLY A 84 -10.82 -0.43 2.91
N PHE A 85 -10.50 -1.71 2.71
CA PHE A 85 -11.40 -2.80 3.09
C PHE A 85 -11.56 -2.94 4.62
N ALA A 86 -10.51 -2.69 5.40
CA ALA A 86 -10.63 -2.67 6.85
C ALA A 86 -11.58 -1.55 7.30
N LEU A 87 -11.46 -0.35 6.73
CA LEU A 87 -12.34 0.79 6.99
C LEU A 87 -13.80 0.51 6.58
N LEU A 88 -14.04 -0.16 5.43
CA LEU A 88 -15.39 -0.62 5.07
C LEU A 88 -15.97 -1.58 6.11
N GLY A 89 -15.14 -2.48 6.63
CA GLY A 89 -15.56 -3.41 7.69
C GLY A 89 -15.92 -2.72 9.00
N MET A 90 -15.37 -1.53 9.27
CA MET A 90 -15.65 -0.66 10.41
C MET A 90 -16.85 0.28 10.14
N GLY A 91 -17.39 0.33 8.92
CA GLY A 91 -18.43 1.26 8.52
C GLY A 91 -17.95 2.67 8.14
N GLU A 92 -16.64 2.86 8.05
CA GLU A 92 -15.99 4.14 7.73
C GLU A 92 -15.86 4.35 6.21
N ALA A 93 -17.02 4.36 5.52
CA ALA A 93 -17.07 4.35 4.05
C ALA A 93 -16.41 5.57 3.41
N ALA A 94 -16.46 6.75 4.04
CA ALA A 94 -15.83 7.96 3.51
C ALA A 94 -14.29 7.82 3.51
N ALA A 95 -13.71 7.40 4.62
CA ALA A 95 -12.28 7.15 4.72
C ALA A 95 -11.84 6.01 3.79
N ALA A 96 -12.62 4.94 3.69
CA ALA A 96 -12.36 3.84 2.78
C ALA A 96 -12.26 4.29 1.32
N ARG A 97 -13.19 5.15 0.89
CA ARG A 97 -13.19 5.75 -0.46
C ARG A 97 -11.88 6.47 -0.75
N ASP A 98 -11.38 7.25 0.20
CA ASP A 98 -10.13 8.01 0.03
C ASP A 98 -8.93 7.08 -0.11
N PHE A 99 -8.88 5.98 0.66
CA PHE A 99 -7.84 4.96 0.54
C PHE A 99 -7.88 4.22 -0.81
N PHE A 100 -9.07 3.89 -1.34
CA PHE A 100 -9.18 3.29 -2.67
C PHE A 100 -8.79 4.27 -3.77
N ALA A 101 -9.12 5.56 -3.64
CA ALA A 101 -8.70 6.60 -4.58
C ALA A 101 -7.16 6.72 -4.59
N ALA A 102 -6.51 6.78 -3.43
CA ALA A 102 -5.05 6.80 -3.32
C ALA A 102 -4.40 5.57 -3.98
N ALA A 103 -4.98 4.37 -3.82
CA ALA A 103 -4.50 3.18 -4.49
C ALA A 103 -4.58 3.30 -6.03
N LEU A 104 -5.61 3.94 -6.57
CA LEU A 104 -5.80 4.17 -8.00
C LEU A 104 -4.87 5.24 -8.57
N GLU A 105 -4.51 6.25 -7.78
CA GLU A 105 -3.47 7.23 -8.13
C GLU A 105 -2.10 6.56 -8.29
N LEU A 106 -1.79 5.62 -7.39
CA LEU A 106 -0.54 4.85 -7.44
C LEU A 106 -0.53 3.81 -8.56
N ARG A 107 -1.65 3.15 -8.80
CA ARG A 107 -1.82 2.11 -9.84
C ARG A 107 -3.22 2.14 -10.43
N THR A 108 -3.36 2.70 -11.62
CA THR A 108 -4.65 2.88 -12.31
C THR A 108 -5.38 1.58 -12.66
N ARG A 109 -4.70 0.43 -12.71
CA ARG A 109 -5.31 -0.90 -12.97
C ARG A 109 -5.44 -1.76 -11.71
N GLN A 110 -5.61 -1.15 -10.56
CA GLN A 110 -5.82 -1.86 -9.30
C GLN A 110 -7.30 -2.29 -9.17
N LEU A 111 -7.63 -3.49 -9.66
CA LEU A 111 -9.02 -4.00 -9.72
C LEU A 111 -9.76 -3.91 -8.39
N ASN A 112 -9.13 -4.40 -7.32
CA ASN A 112 -9.76 -4.42 -6.00
C ASN A 112 -10.07 -3.01 -5.47
N ALA A 113 -9.33 -1.98 -5.91
CA ALA A 113 -9.61 -0.60 -5.56
C ALA A 113 -10.90 -0.09 -6.24
N TYR A 114 -11.15 -0.44 -7.52
CA TYR A 114 -12.43 -0.11 -8.16
C TYR A 114 -13.62 -0.79 -7.51
N TYR A 115 -13.47 -2.07 -7.13
CA TYR A 115 -14.52 -2.79 -6.41
C TYR A 115 -14.80 -2.14 -5.05
N GLY A 116 -13.75 -1.87 -4.27
CA GLY A 116 -13.87 -1.21 -2.98
C GLY A 116 -14.44 0.21 -3.08
N LEU A 117 -14.00 1.00 -4.07
CA LEU A 117 -14.53 2.34 -4.35
C LEU A 117 -16.03 2.30 -4.66
N ALA A 118 -16.48 1.31 -5.43
CA ALA A 118 -17.91 1.14 -5.73
C ALA A 118 -18.73 0.83 -4.47
N VAL A 119 -18.24 -0.10 -3.63
CA VAL A 119 -18.91 -0.46 -2.37
C VAL A 119 -18.92 0.73 -1.40
N ALA A 120 -17.83 1.46 -1.26
CA ALA A 120 -17.77 2.65 -0.42
C ALA A 120 -18.74 3.74 -0.89
N SER A 121 -18.81 3.97 -2.20
CA SER A 121 -19.72 4.95 -2.80
C SER A 121 -21.20 4.56 -2.61
N GLU A 122 -21.52 3.27 -2.72
CA GLU A 122 -22.85 2.74 -2.44
C GLU A 122 -23.26 3.01 -0.99
N GLN A 123 -22.38 2.69 -0.02
CA GLN A 123 -22.65 2.95 1.41
C GLN A 123 -22.84 4.44 1.72
N LEU A 124 -22.22 5.32 0.94
CA LEU A 124 -22.39 6.77 1.03
C LEU A 124 -23.64 7.28 0.29
N GLY A 125 -24.39 6.40 -0.40
CA GLY A 125 -25.56 6.78 -1.20
C GLY A 125 -25.22 7.39 -2.56
N ASP A 126 -23.94 7.47 -2.94
CA ASP A 126 -23.51 7.96 -4.26
C ASP A 126 -23.55 6.82 -5.28
N LEU A 127 -24.77 6.46 -5.70
CA LEU A 127 -24.98 5.40 -6.69
C LEU A 127 -24.40 5.73 -8.08
N ALA A 128 -24.17 7.02 -8.39
CA ALA A 128 -23.58 7.40 -9.66
C ALA A 128 -22.10 7.04 -9.67
N ALA A 129 -21.34 7.39 -8.63
CA ALA A 129 -19.95 7.01 -8.45
C ALA A 129 -19.82 5.49 -8.30
N ALA A 130 -20.68 4.84 -7.50
CA ALA A 130 -20.69 3.39 -7.32
C ALA A 130 -20.78 2.65 -8.67
N ARG A 131 -21.72 3.03 -9.54
CA ARG A 131 -21.88 2.46 -10.88
C ARG A 131 -20.67 2.71 -11.76
N GLY A 132 -20.10 3.92 -11.72
CA GLY A 132 -18.89 4.27 -12.47
C GLY A 132 -17.73 3.34 -12.15
N ALA A 133 -17.41 3.21 -10.87
CA ALA A 133 -16.35 2.36 -10.37
C ALA A 133 -16.61 0.87 -10.68
N MET A 134 -17.83 0.39 -10.44
CA MET A 134 -18.19 -1.02 -10.68
C MET A 134 -18.17 -1.39 -12.17
N ARG A 135 -18.56 -0.50 -13.08
CA ARG A 135 -18.40 -0.71 -14.53
C ARG A 135 -16.94 -0.84 -14.91
N THR A 136 -16.07 0.02 -14.36
CA THR A 136 -14.64 -0.06 -14.61
C THR A 136 -14.08 -1.39 -14.11
N TYR A 137 -14.45 -1.82 -12.91
CA TYR A 137 -14.09 -3.14 -12.39
C TYR A 137 -14.53 -4.26 -13.34
N ALA A 138 -15.82 -4.32 -13.72
CA ALA A 138 -16.37 -5.35 -14.59
C ALA A 138 -15.72 -5.38 -15.97
N HIS A 139 -15.31 -4.21 -16.49
CA HIS A 139 -14.60 -4.10 -17.77
C HIS A 139 -13.16 -4.64 -17.69
N LEU A 140 -12.46 -4.36 -16.58
CA LEU A 140 -11.05 -4.74 -16.39
C LEU A 140 -10.88 -6.17 -15.84
N ALA A 141 -11.87 -6.68 -15.11
CA ALA A 141 -11.81 -8.00 -14.49
C ALA A 141 -11.79 -9.12 -15.52
N PRO A 142 -10.95 -10.15 -15.34
CA PRO A 142 -10.98 -11.37 -16.15
C PRO A 142 -12.37 -12.01 -16.16
N ARG A 143 -12.67 -12.80 -17.23
CA ARG A 143 -14.00 -13.45 -17.35
C ARG A 143 -14.27 -14.48 -16.25
N ASP A 144 -13.25 -15.09 -15.71
CA ASP A 144 -13.25 -16.09 -14.63
C ASP A 144 -13.10 -15.47 -13.23
N ASP A 145 -13.08 -14.14 -13.13
CA ASP A 145 -13.00 -13.46 -11.84
C ASP A 145 -14.23 -13.79 -10.96
N PRO A 146 -14.02 -14.26 -9.71
CA PRO A 146 -15.11 -14.73 -8.85
C PRO A 146 -16.08 -13.62 -8.44
N PHE A 147 -15.64 -12.36 -8.43
CA PHE A 147 -16.47 -11.21 -8.06
C PHE A 147 -17.19 -10.58 -9.25
N ARG A 148 -16.87 -10.97 -10.49
CA ARG A 148 -17.49 -10.40 -11.69
C ARG A 148 -19.01 -10.52 -11.69
N ARG A 149 -19.55 -11.70 -11.32
CA ARG A 149 -21.00 -11.91 -11.22
C ARG A 149 -21.64 -11.01 -10.17
N LYS A 150 -20.96 -10.76 -9.04
CA LYS A 150 -21.44 -9.83 -8.02
C LYS A 150 -21.48 -8.39 -8.54
N ALA A 151 -20.44 -7.99 -9.29
CA ALA A 151 -20.37 -6.67 -9.91
C ALA A 151 -21.49 -6.47 -10.94
N GLU A 152 -21.74 -7.46 -11.78
CA GLU A 152 -22.85 -7.41 -12.77
C GLU A 152 -24.23 -7.34 -12.10
N ALA A 153 -24.44 -8.09 -11.01
CA ALA A 153 -25.65 -8.04 -10.22
C ALA A 153 -25.88 -6.66 -9.56
N ALA A 154 -24.83 -6.10 -8.95
CA ALA A 154 -24.88 -4.77 -8.36
C ALA A 154 -25.17 -3.68 -9.40
N LEU A 155 -24.56 -3.76 -10.59
CA LEU A 155 -24.84 -2.83 -11.68
C LEU A 155 -26.29 -2.91 -12.15
N TRP A 156 -26.86 -4.11 -12.19
CA TRP A 156 -28.28 -4.32 -12.51
C TRP A 156 -29.20 -3.73 -11.44
N GLU A 157 -28.90 -3.96 -10.15
CA GLU A 157 -29.70 -3.44 -9.02
C GLU A 157 -29.66 -1.90 -8.96
N TRP A 158 -28.52 -1.30 -9.23
CA TRP A 158 -28.34 0.16 -9.23
C TRP A 158 -28.81 0.84 -10.52
N ASP A 159 -29.39 0.12 -11.48
CA ASP A 159 -29.90 0.71 -12.73
C ASP A 159 -31.17 1.50 -12.45
N PRO A 160 -31.18 2.83 -12.71
CA PRO A 160 -32.35 3.67 -12.46
C PRO A 160 -33.56 3.32 -13.36
N GLY A 161 -33.36 2.58 -14.44
CA GLY A 161 -34.43 2.10 -15.32
C GLY A 161 -35.19 0.89 -14.75
N ILE A 162 -34.58 0.13 -13.83
CA ILE A 162 -35.15 -1.08 -13.24
C ILE A 162 -35.77 -0.78 -11.88
N SER A 163 -35.16 0.10 -11.11
CA SER A 163 -35.63 0.51 -9.75
C SER A 163 -36.98 1.25 -9.74
N LYS A 164 -37.57 1.57 -10.89
CA LYS A 164 -38.84 2.28 -11.02
C LYS A 164 -40.04 1.39 -11.42
N LYS A 165 -39.84 0.08 -11.50
CA LYS A 165 -40.89 -0.90 -11.73
C LYS A 165 -41.20 -1.68 -10.44
#